data_cbf148fa1cbf9eec7576082636c8de4b
#
_entry.id   cbf148fa1cbf9eec7576082636c8de4b
#
_cell.length_a   1.000
_cell.length_b   1.000
_cell.length_c   1.000
_cell.angle_alpha   90.00
_cell.angle_beta   90.00
_cell.angle_gamma   90.00
#
_symmetry.space_group_name_H-M   'P 1'
#
loop_
_entity.id
_entity.type
_entity.pdbx_description
1 polymer ?
#
loop_
_entity_poly.entity_id
_entity_poly.type
_entity_poly.pdbx_seq_one_letter_code
_entity_poly.pdbx_strand_id
1 'polypeptide(L)'
;MDINLYLNLLDPILLTIGLWFLLPKCGIEKLWSLVPYYKKYLISECADQEEAGRTYMFLTIANTVLAIVQGFIPDGEVGKAAVLLAIIQQSIVVALFIYRIRIYSALCTMFSRRKGWVVLWVLFESLTAVIWGLSKSFQPRYKTTDTNEEKAAALSGIRSKATTNGLAIDIDVRMDKSLFKSKCILRDIHMNIEPGRMVLLLGGSGAGKTTFVNAITGYEKAKATISLNGRDVYKEFDAMKYDIGFVPQQDLIRYNDTVKDTVYDCAKLRLPKEVKKKELEEKVEGALEIFGLEAVKDNIIAKQSGGQKKRTSISTEFMSDPSLFILDEPDSGLDGVLARDLMQRLHDISRSGKIVIVITHSPDRVIDLFDEVIILAKDAQKTGRLVFKGPVDEAREFFGRQRMEDIIKMINAKDEGGEGMADELIEKFTEVCNAEN
;
A
#
# COMPACT_ATOMS: atom_id res chain seq x y z
N MET A 1 34.76 28.77 30.73
CA MET A 1 33.76 28.62 29.66
C MET A 1 33.43 27.12 29.62
N ASP A 2 32.20 26.77 30.04
CA ASP A 2 31.82 25.37 30.32
C ASP A 2 31.84 24.50 29.07
N ILE A 3 32.58 23.41 29.10
CA ILE A 3 32.66 22.39 28.04
C ILE A 3 31.25 21.91 27.67
N ASN A 4 30.36 21.82 28.64
CA ASN A 4 28.96 21.45 28.44
C ASN A 4 28.18 22.46 27.58
N LEU A 5 28.46 23.75 27.67
CA LEU A 5 27.83 24.79 26.85
C LEU A 5 28.24 24.66 25.38
N TYR A 6 29.54 24.37 25.12
CA TYR A 6 30.03 24.14 23.78
C TYR A 6 29.44 22.88 23.13
N LEU A 7 29.34 21.77 23.87
CA LEU A 7 28.76 20.54 23.36
C LEU A 7 27.28 20.71 23.03
N ASN A 8 26.52 21.43 23.87
CA ASN A 8 25.10 21.69 23.65
C ASN A 8 24.80 22.61 22.47
N LEU A 9 25.73 23.47 22.06
CA LEU A 9 25.60 24.34 20.89
C LEU A 9 26.10 23.67 19.59
N LEU A 10 27.18 22.88 19.68
CA LEU A 10 27.79 22.23 18.51
C LEU A 10 26.96 21.04 18.00
N ASP A 11 26.33 20.26 18.87
CA ASP A 11 25.60 19.06 18.47
C ASP A 11 24.43 19.34 17.52
N PRO A 12 23.54 20.33 17.78
CA PRO A 12 22.48 20.71 16.84
C PRO A 12 22.99 21.26 15.50
N ILE A 13 24.14 21.94 15.50
CA ILE A 13 24.77 22.50 14.30
C ILE A 13 25.32 21.34 13.44
N LEU A 14 26.08 20.44 14.05
CA LEU A 14 26.61 19.25 13.37
C LEU A 14 25.51 18.38 12.80
N LEU A 15 24.44 18.16 13.56
CA LEU A 15 23.29 17.41 13.07
C LEU A 15 22.65 18.09 11.85
N THR A 16 22.51 19.42 11.86
CA THR A 16 21.99 20.18 10.73
C THR A 16 22.88 20.01 9.50
N ILE A 17 24.20 20.13 9.65
CA ILE A 17 25.16 19.93 8.57
C ILE A 17 25.07 18.50 8.03
N GLY A 18 25.04 17.51 8.91
CA GLY A 18 24.89 16.11 8.52
C GLY A 18 23.61 15.84 7.69
N LEU A 19 22.48 16.35 8.17
CA LEU A 19 21.21 16.21 7.49
C LEU A 19 21.15 17.00 6.18
N TRP A 20 21.78 18.17 6.10
CA TRP A 20 21.89 18.96 4.87
C TRP A 20 22.43 18.17 3.67
N PHE A 21 23.37 17.25 3.93
CA PHE A 21 23.94 16.36 2.92
C PHE A 21 23.27 14.99 2.85
N LEU A 22 22.65 14.52 3.93
CA LEU A 22 21.99 13.21 3.98
C LEU A 22 20.60 13.24 3.31
N LEU A 23 19.78 14.26 3.58
CA LEU A 23 18.40 14.37 3.08
C LEU A 23 18.29 14.32 1.55
N PRO A 24 19.15 15.04 0.76
CA PRO A 24 19.10 14.93 -0.68
C PRO A 24 19.39 13.52 -1.22
N LYS A 25 20.19 12.72 -0.49
CA LYS A 25 20.40 11.30 -0.85
C LYS A 25 19.13 10.49 -0.73
N CYS A 26 18.23 10.92 0.17
CA CYS A 26 16.93 10.30 0.40
C CYS A 26 15.79 10.92 -0.43
N GLY A 27 16.09 11.90 -1.32
CA GLY A 27 15.07 12.58 -2.12
C GLY A 27 14.32 13.69 -1.38
N ILE A 28 14.75 14.04 -0.16
CA ILE A 28 14.13 15.06 0.69
C ILE A 28 14.87 16.39 0.51
N GLU A 29 14.14 17.49 0.47
CA GLU A 29 14.74 18.82 0.36
C GLU A 29 15.58 19.17 1.59
N LYS A 30 16.83 19.60 1.34
CA LYS A 30 17.80 19.93 2.39
C LYS A 30 17.37 21.05 3.35
N LEU A 31 16.52 21.99 2.89
CA LEU A 31 16.04 23.13 3.69
C LEU A 31 15.26 22.69 4.94
N TRP A 32 14.61 21.55 4.91
CA TRP A 32 13.88 21.00 6.06
C TRP A 32 14.79 20.67 7.25
N SER A 33 16.11 20.49 7.03
CA SER A 33 17.09 20.28 8.12
C SER A 33 17.21 21.48 9.08
N LEU A 34 16.75 22.66 8.68
CA LEU A 34 16.77 23.86 9.51
C LEU A 34 15.63 23.93 10.54
N VAL A 35 14.56 23.13 10.36
CA VAL A 35 13.39 23.17 11.23
C VAL A 35 13.65 22.39 12.53
N PRO A 36 13.61 23.05 13.72
CA PRO A 36 13.76 22.37 15.01
C PRO A 36 12.68 21.29 15.20
N TYR A 37 12.98 20.26 15.98
CA TYR A 37 12.13 19.10 16.26
C TYR A 37 11.76 18.24 15.03
N TYR A 38 11.69 18.82 13.83
CA TYR A 38 11.37 18.12 12.61
C TYR A 38 12.52 17.22 12.11
N LYS A 39 13.77 17.52 12.51
CA LYS A 39 14.97 16.74 12.14
C LYS A 39 14.85 15.24 12.46
N LYS A 40 14.25 14.90 13.58
CA LYS A 40 14.07 13.52 14.00
C LYS A 40 13.05 12.78 13.11
N TYR A 41 12.00 13.48 12.71
CA TYR A 41 11.06 12.97 11.73
C TYR A 41 11.73 12.75 10.36
N LEU A 42 12.54 13.67 9.88
CA LEU A 42 13.27 13.54 8.61
C LEU A 42 14.22 12.34 8.57
N ILE A 43 14.88 12.03 9.68
CA ILE A 43 15.70 10.80 9.78
C ILE A 43 14.84 9.54 9.65
N SER A 44 13.63 9.56 10.21
CA SER A 44 12.70 8.43 10.10
C SER A 44 12.13 8.29 8.68
N GLU A 45 11.90 9.40 7.98
CA GLU A 45 11.51 9.43 6.57
C GLU A 45 12.62 8.85 5.68
N CYS A 46 13.90 9.18 5.95
CA CYS A 46 15.05 8.53 5.31
C CYS A 46 15.13 7.02 5.59
N ALA A 47 14.50 6.55 6.66
CA ALA A 47 14.48 5.16 7.09
C ALA A 47 13.20 4.40 6.66
N ASP A 48 12.27 5.05 5.93
CA ASP A 48 10.93 4.51 5.59
C ASP A 48 10.14 4.10 6.87
N GLN A 49 10.21 4.96 7.90
CA GLN A 49 9.57 4.77 9.21
C GLN A 49 8.80 6.02 9.67
N GLU A 50 8.03 6.63 8.79
CA GLU A 50 7.34 7.91 9.01
C GLU A 50 6.39 7.89 10.22
N GLU A 51 5.63 6.81 10.42
CA GLU A 51 4.74 6.66 11.57
C GLU A 51 5.51 6.66 12.90
N ALA A 52 6.61 5.89 12.95
CA ALA A 52 7.49 5.88 14.11
C ALA A 52 8.12 7.26 14.34
N GLY A 53 8.45 7.96 13.27
CA GLY A 53 8.99 9.32 13.32
C GLY A 53 8.00 10.35 13.83
N ARG A 54 6.73 10.30 13.41
CA ARG A 54 5.67 11.16 13.94
C ARG A 54 5.50 10.96 15.45
N THR A 55 5.39 9.72 15.89
CA THR A 55 5.28 9.39 17.31
C THR A 55 6.51 9.87 18.09
N TYR A 56 7.71 9.64 17.56
CA TYR A 56 8.98 10.09 18.16
C TYR A 56 9.02 11.63 18.30
N MET A 57 8.61 12.37 17.28
CA MET A 57 8.56 13.84 17.30
C MET A 57 7.59 14.35 18.37
N PHE A 58 6.36 13.81 18.44
CA PHE A 58 5.39 14.19 19.45
C PHE A 58 5.86 13.86 20.88
N LEU A 59 6.46 12.70 21.09
CA LEU A 59 7.04 12.34 22.39
C LEU A 59 8.21 13.28 22.78
N THR A 60 9.01 13.71 21.81
CA THR A 60 10.10 14.68 22.07
C THR A 60 9.56 16.02 22.48
N ILE A 61 8.52 16.53 21.83
CA ILE A 61 7.85 17.78 22.20
C ILE A 61 7.23 17.64 23.60
N ALA A 62 6.51 16.55 23.87
CA ALA A 62 5.91 16.28 25.16
C ALA A 62 6.95 16.23 26.28
N ASN A 63 8.09 15.58 26.06
CA ASN A 63 9.19 15.53 27.01
C ASN A 63 9.78 16.91 27.31
N THR A 64 9.91 17.75 26.27
CA THR A 64 10.40 19.13 26.43
C THR A 64 9.43 19.98 27.26
N VAL A 65 8.13 19.89 26.95
CA VAL A 65 7.07 20.61 27.71
C VAL A 65 7.06 20.16 29.18
N LEU A 66 7.13 18.85 29.43
CA LEU A 66 7.21 18.31 30.79
C LEU A 66 8.44 18.82 31.57
N ALA A 67 9.61 18.85 30.91
CA ALA A 67 10.84 19.38 31.52
C ALA A 67 10.70 20.87 31.89
N ILE A 68 10.06 21.68 31.03
CA ILE A 68 9.79 23.08 31.32
C ILE A 68 8.85 23.20 32.53
N VAL A 69 7.75 22.42 32.55
CA VAL A 69 6.79 22.43 33.66
C VAL A 69 7.45 22.05 34.98
N GLN A 70 8.34 21.03 34.95
CA GLN A 70 9.09 20.65 36.17
C GLN A 70 10.03 21.75 36.67
N GLY A 71 10.64 22.53 35.77
CA GLY A 71 11.50 23.66 36.14
C GLY A 71 10.77 24.79 36.86
N PHE A 72 9.43 24.85 36.83
CA PHE A 72 8.63 25.79 37.60
C PHE A 72 8.20 25.28 38.99
N ILE A 73 8.50 24.03 39.34
CA ILE A 73 8.21 23.46 40.66
C ILE A 73 9.33 23.89 41.61
N PRO A 74 9.02 24.58 42.75
CA PRO A 74 10.03 25.04 43.69
C PRO A 74 10.81 23.88 44.33
N ASP A 75 12.12 24.04 44.47
CA ASP A 75 12.99 23.09 45.17
C ASP A 75 12.58 23.00 46.63
N GLY A 76 12.00 21.86 47.03
CA GLY A 76 11.61 21.60 48.43
C GLY A 76 10.22 21.00 48.64
N GLU A 77 9.33 21.08 47.66
CA GLU A 77 8.02 20.41 47.70
C GLU A 77 8.03 19.14 46.86
N VAL A 78 8.54 18.01 47.38
CA VAL A 78 8.39 16.71 46.77
C VAL A 78 6.96 16.19 47.01
N GLY A 79 5.99 16.85 46.42
CA GLY A 79 4.60 16.43 46.48
C GLY A 79 4.37 15.20 45.57
N LYS A 80 3.30 14.43 45.84
CA LYS A 80 2.91 13.27 45.03
C LYS A 80 2.82 13.57 43.53
N ALA A 81 2.45 14.84 43.18
CA ALA A 81 2.38 15.27 41.78
C ALA A 81 3.75 15.37 41.12
N ALA A 82 4.79 15.85 41.81
CA ALA A 82 6.16 15.92 41.28
C ALA A 82 6.73 14.52 41.01
N VAL A 83 6.48 13.58 41.90
CA VAL A 83 6.88 12.16 41.71
C VAL A 83 6.17 11.53 40.50
N LEU A 84 4.86 11.80 40.37
CA LEU A 84 4.09 11.29 39.20
C LEU A 84 4.60 11.88 37.90
N LEU A 85 4.88 13.17 37.82
CA LEU A 85 5.46 13.82 36.63
C LEU A 85 6.83 13.27 36.31
N ALA A 86 7.69 12.97 37.28
CA ALA A 86 8.98 12.36 37.07
C ALA A 86 8.84 10.94 36.50
N ILE A 87 7.89 10.13 36.97
CA ILE A 87 7.62 8.78 36.46
C ILE A 87 7.14 8.85 34.99
N ILE A 88 6.22 9.77 34.70
CA ILE A 88 5.72 9.99 33.34
C ILE A 88 6.88 10.38 32.40
N GLN A 89 7.71 11.34 32.82
CA GLN A 89 8.86 11.77 32.04
C GLN A 89 9.85 10.63 31.79
N GLN A 90 10.16 9.83 32.80
CA GLN A 90 11.04 8.67 32.66
C GLN A 90 10.46 7.65 31.68
N SER A 91 9.16 7.41 31.72
CA SER A 91 8.48 6.52 30.76
C SER A 91 8.58 7.03 29.32
N ILE A 92 8.44 8.35 29.11
CA ILE A 92 8.62 8.97 27.78
C ILE A 92 10.07 8.81 27.31
N VAL A 93 11.06 9.02 28.19
CA VAL A 93 12.48 8.85 27.83
C VAL A 93 12.78 7.40 27.39
N VAL A 94 12.23 6.42 28.08
CA VAL A 94 12.37 5.00 27.69
C VAL A 94 11.71 4.75 26.32
N ALA A 95 10.51 5.27 26.09
CA ALA A 95 9.83 5.15 24.81
C ALA A 95 10.64 5.81 23.69
N LEU A 96 11.17 7.02 23.88
CA LEU A 96 12.04 7.70 22.93
C LEU A 96 13.29 6.87 22.59
N PHE A 97 13.90 6.22 23.57
CA PHE A 97 15.05 5.36 23.34
C PHE A 97 14.72 4.14 22.47
N ILE A 98 13.56 3.52 22.68
CA ILE A 98 13.07 2.38 21.89
C ILE A 98 12.82 2.82 20.44
N TYR A 99 12.10 3.94 20.22
CA TYR A 99 11.85 4.48 18.88
C TYR A 99 13.14 4.87 18.17
N ARG A 100 14.12 5.44 18.88
CA ARG A 100 15.43 5.80 18.35
C ARG A 100 16.18 4.58 17.81
N ILE A 101 16.23 3.50 18.55
CA ILE A 101 16.85 2.23 18.09
C ILE A 101 16.12 1.69 16.86
N ARG A 102 14.79 1.71 16.86
CA ARG A 102 13.96 1.25 15.74
C ARG A 102 14.27 2.04 14.47
N ILE A 103 14.23 3.37 14.53
CA ILE A 103 14.47 4.25 13.38
C ILE A 103 15.88 4.05 12.84
N TYR A 104 16.91 4.01 13.70
CA TYR A 104 18.29 3.83 13.24
C TYR A 104 18.60 2.43 12.74
N SER A 105 17.93 1.41 13.25
CA SER A 105 18.02 0.06 12.71
C SER A 105 17.45 -0.02 11.30
N ALA A 106 16.30 0.61 11.06
CA ALA A 106 15.70 0.71 9.74
C ALA A 106 16.57 1.52 8.78
N LEU A 107 17.12 2.67 9.24
CA LEU A 107 18.04 3.50 8.46
C LEU A 107 19.29 2.71 8.03
N CYS A 108 19.89 1.95 8.93
CA CYS A 108 21.03 1.09 8.59
C CYS A 108 20.67 0.03 7.55
N THR A 109 19.46 -0.52 7.60
CA THR A 109 18.96 -1.48 6.62
C THR A 109 18.76 -0.82 5.26
N MET A 110 18.18 0.39 5.21
CA MET A 110 17.98 1.17 3.98
C MET A 110 19.28 1.49 3.28
N PHE A 111 20.34 1.78 4.03
CA PHE A 111 21.68 2.06 3.48
C PHE A 111 22.55 0.80 3.34
N SER A 112 21.99 -0.40 3.51
CA SER A 112 22.71 -1.70 3.43
C SER A 112 23.95 -1.77 4.34
N ARG A 113 23.84 -1.22 5.55
CA ARG A 113 24.95 -1.18 6.51
C ARG A 113 24.77 -2.18 7.65
N ARG A 114 25.90 -2.62 8.24
CA ARG A 114 25.91 -3.55 9.37
C ARG A 114 25.22 -2.94 10.61
N LYS A 115 24.54 -3.75 11.39
CA LYS A 115 23.83 -3.32 12.62
C LYS A 115 24.72 -2.58 13.65
N GLY A 116 26.04 -2.74 13.60
CA GLY A 116 26.98 -1.98 14.43
C GLY A 116 26.88 -0.46 14.26
N TRP A 117 26.45 0.02 13.09
CA TRP A 117 26.20 1.45 12.87
C TRP A 117 25.05 2.00 13.70
N VAL A 118 24.10 1.17 14.14
CA VAL A 118 23.02 1.59 15.04
C VAL A 118 23.59 2.14 16.35
N VAL A 119 24.63 1.50 16.89
CA VAL A 119 25.30 1.95 18.11
C VAL A 119 25.91 3.34 17.91
N LEU A 120 26.56 3.58 16.77
CA LEU A 120 27.13 4.89 16.45
C LEU A 120 26.05 5.95 16.27
N TRP A 121 24.93 5.63 15.64
CA TRP A 121 23.77 6.51 15.52
C TRP A 121 23.13 6.83 16.89
N VAL A 122 23.10 5.88 17.81
CA VAL A 122 22.53 6.09 19.15
C VAL A 122 23.48 6.94 20.02
N LEU A 123 24.80 6.68 19.98
CA LEU A 123 25.77 7.35 20.85
C LEU A 123 26.28 8.69 20.27
N PHE A 124 26.44 8.77 18.94
CA PHE A 124 27.07 9.89 18.23
C PHE A 124 26.27 10.31 17.01
N GLU A 125 24.98 10.65 17.23
CA GLU A 125 24.01 10.91 16.16
C GLU A 125 24.50 11.97 15.17
N SER A 126 24.94 13.13 15.67
CA SER A 126 25.34 14.27 14.84
C SER A 126 26.59 13.98 14.03
N LEU A 127 27.58 13.34 14.64
CA LEU A 127 28.80 12.93 13.96
C LEU A 127 28.52 11.86 12.90
N THR A 128 27.66 10.89 13.23
CA THR A 128 27.27 9.82 12.31
C THR A 128 26.49 10.39 11.12
N ALA A 129 25.60 11.37 11.36
CA ALA A 129 24.87 12.07 10.30
C ALA A 129 25.82 12.80 9.35
N VAL A 130 26.86 13.47 9.85
CA VAL A 130 27.90 14.14 9.04
C VAL A 130 28.68 13.11 8.20
N ILE A 131 29.13 12.01 8.80
CA ILE A 131 29.86 10.95 8.09
C ILE A 131 28.99 10.36 6.97
N TRP A 132 27.74 10.05 7.23
CA TRP A 132 26.82 9.48 6.24
C TRP A 132 26.42 10.52 5.17
N GLY A 133 26.26 11.77 5.57
CA GLY A 133 25.95 12.87 4.66
C GLY A 133 27.06 13.13 3.64
N LEU A 134 28.29 13.30 4.12
CA LEU A 134 29.44 13.67 3.28
C LEU A 134 30.01 12.52 2.45
N SER A 135 29.97 11.31 2.98
CA SER A 135 30.58 10.15 2.30
C SER A 135 29.73 9.66 1.12
N LYS A 136 30.32 9.60 -0.06
CA LYS A 136 29.68 9.05 -1.28
C LYS A 136 29.35 7.55 -1.17
N SER A 137 29.97 6.82 -0.26
CA SER A 137 29.72 5.38 -0.07
C SER A 137 28.41 5.06 0.66
N PHE A 138 27.78 6.05 1.30
CA PHE A 138 26.50 5.89 1.98
C PHE A 138 25.39 6.39 1.07
N GLN A 139 24.80 5.45 0.31
CA GLN A 139 23.63 5.68 -0.56
C GLN A 139 22.49 4.78 -0.14
N PRO A 140 21.24 5.27 -0.11
CA PRO A 140 20.08 4.44 0.18
C PRO A 140 19.81 3.45 -0.96
N ARG A 141 19.30 2.28 -0.64
CA ARG A 141 19.04 1.17 -1.59
C ARG A 141 18.21 1.58 -2.81
N TYR A 142 17.22 2.44 -2.60
CA TYR A 142 16.33 2.88 -3.67
C TYR A 142 16.97 3.82 -4.70
N LYS A 143 18.20 4.34 -4.42
CA LYS A 143 19.00 5.14 -5.39
C LYS A 143 20.14 4.36 -6.05
N THR A 144 20.44 3.14 -5.57
CA THR A 144 21.44 2.26 -6.21
C THR A 144 20.86 1.43 -7.36
N THR A 145 19.57 1.58 -7.64
CA THR A 145 18.89 0.82 -8.70
C THR A 145 19.36 1.23 -10.10
N ASP A 146 19.76 2.48 -10.30
CA ASP A 146 20.14 3.00 -11.62
C ASP A 146 21.47 2.45 -12.17
N THR A 147 22.34 1.88 -11.31
CA THR A 147 23.63 1.29 -11.73
C THR A 147 23.68 -0.24 -11.66
N ASN A 148 22.66 -0.88 -11.06
CA ASN A 148 22.55 -2.33 -10.97
C ASN A 148 21.53 -2.92 -11.95
N GLU A 149 20.82 -2.10 -12.73
CA GLU A 149 19.87 -2.58 -13.75
C GLU A 149 20.57 -3.41 -14.82
N GLU A 150 21.80 -3.05 -15.23
CA GLU A 150 22.59 -3.84 -16.17
C GLU A 150 23.08 -5.18 -15.60
N LYS A 151 23.33 -5.28 -14.29
CA LYS A 151 23.74 -6.54 -13.63
C LYS A 151 22.55 -7.40 -13.18
N ALA A 152 21.42 -6.78 -12.84
CA ALA A 152 20.18 -7.49 -12.52
C ALA A 152 19.50 -8.05 -13.78
N ALA A 153 19.64 -7.37 -14.92
CA ALA A 153 19.16 -7.86 -16.23
C ALA A 153 19.89 -9.13 -16.69
N ALA A 154 21.13 -9.36 -16.25
CA ALA A 154 21.90 -10.56 -16.57
C ALA A 154 21.56 -11.78 -15.68
N LEU A 155 20.86 -11.57 -14.53
CA LEU A 155 20.49 -12.62 -13.58
C LEU A 155 18.98 -12.93 -13.57
N SER A 156 18.19 -12.19 -14.32
CA SER A 156 16.72 -12.34 -14.37
C SER A 156 16.26 -12.75 -15.78
N GLY A 157 16.52 -14.00 -16.15
CA GLY A 157 15.80 -14.66 -17.25
C GLY A 157 14.30 -14.85 -16.96
N ILE A 158 13.79 -14.35 -15.84
CA ILE A 158 12.40 -14.47 -15.41
C ILE A 158 11.91 -13.08 -14.94
N ARG A 159 11.95 -12.09 -15.82
CA ARG A 159 11.19 -10.85 -15.63
C ARG A 159 10.22 -10.73 -16.79
N SER A 160 8.93 -10.65 -16.44
CA SER A 160 7.90 -10.30 -17.41
C SER A 160 8.36 -9.08 -18.21
N LYS A 161 8.39 -9.20 -19.55
CA LYS A 161 8.65 -8.06 -20.43
C LYS A 161 7.64 -6.98 -20.04
N ALA A 162 8.12 -5.81 -19.59
CA ALA A 162 7.25 -4.67 -19.31
C ALA A 162 6.46 -4.38 -20.60
N THR A 163 5.19 -4.73 -20.59
CA THR A 163 4.29 -4.35 -21.68
C THR A 163 4.10 -2.85 -21.59
N THR A 164 4.29 -2.15 -22.68
CA THR A 164 4.07 -0.68 -22.76
C THR A 164 2.60 -0.30 -22.49
N ASN A 165 1.69 -1.29 -22.55
CA ASN A 165 0.27 -1.15 -22.25
C ASN A 165 -0.17 -2.30 -21.31
N GLY A 166 -0.95 -1.95 -20.27
CA GLY A 166 -1.49 -2.90 -19.32
C GLY A 166 -0.89 -2.73 -17.91
N LEU A 167 -1.15 -3.73 -17.06
CA LEU A 167 -0.65 -3.77 -15.68
C LEU A 167 0.44 -4.84 -15.56
N ALA A 168 1.67 -4.40 -15.32
CA ALA A 168 2.79 -5.26 -14.99
C ALA A 168 3.03 -5.28 -13.49
N ILE A 169 3.11 -6.47 -12.91
CA ILE A 169 3.23 -6.70 -11.47
C ILE A 169 4.48 -7.55 -11.24
N ASP A 170 5.41 -7.01 -10.47
CA ASP A 170 6.66 -7.69 -10.10
C ASP A 170 6.89 -7.47 -8.59
N ILE A 171 6.37 -8.37 -7.76
CA ILE A 171 6.46 -8.30 -6.29
C ILE A 171 7.48 -9.34 -5.81
N ASP A 172 8.67 -8.88 -5.41
CA ASP A 172 9.66 -9.74 -4.74
C ASP A 172 9.16 -10.17 -3.36
N VAL A 173 8.76 -9.19 -2.53
CA VAL A 173 8.31 -9.45 -1.17
C VAL A 173 7.52 -8.29 -0.57
N ARG A 174 6.46 -8.63 0.15
CA ARG A 174 5.76 -7.71 1.05
C ARG A 174 5.87 -8.20 2.48
N MET A 175 6.49 -7.37 3.33
CA MET A 175 6.66 -7.65 4.76
C MET A 175 5.70 -6.79 5.57
N ASP A 176 4.97 -7.41 6.48
CA ASP A 176 4.32 -6.71 7.58
C ASP A 176 5.32 -6.59 8.73
N LYS A 177 5.61 -5.35 9.14
CA LYS A 177 6.59 -5.05 10.18
C LYS A 177 5.88 -4.53 11.42
N SER A 178 5.70 -5.39 12.39
CA SER A 178 5.28 -5.04 13.75
C SER A 178 6.50 -4.78 14.65
N LEU A 179 6.28 -4.17 15.83
CA LEU A 179 7.34 -3.74 16.76
C LEU A 179 8.38 -4.84 17.11
N PHE A 180 7.94 -6.11 17.14
CA PHE A 180 8.78 -7.26 17.54
C PHE A 180 8.75 -8.42 16.55
N LYS A 181 7.92 -8.35 15.48
CA LYS A 181 7.81 -9.43 14.50
C LYS A 181 7.73 -8.84 13.09
N SER A 182 8.52 -9.37 12.20
CA SER A 182 8.35 -9.16 10.76
C SER A 182 7.76 -10.44 10.17
N LYS A 183 6.62 -10.32 9.49
CA LYS A 183 5.95 -11.42 8.80
C LYS A 183 5.98 -11.17 7.31
N CYS A 184 6.41 -12.15 6.53
CA CYS A 184 6.23 -12.11 5.08
C CYS A 184 4.75 -12.37 4.76
N ILE A 185 4.11 -11.44 4.05
CA ILE A 185 2.70 -11.56 3.67
C ILE A 185 2.58 -12.02 2.22
N LEU A 186 3.42 -11.48 1.31
CA LEU A 186 3.46 -11.88 -0.09
C LEU A 186 4.89 -12.10 -0.54
N ARG A 187 5.11 -13.03 -1.47
CA ARG A 187 6.43 -13.31 -2.05
C ARG A 187 6.30 -13.85 -3.48
N ASP A 188 7.24 -13.46 -4.34
CA ASP A 188 7.46 -13.98 -5.69
C ASP A 188 6.16 -14.01 -6.52
N ILE A 189 5.56 -12.83 -6.76
CA ILE A 189 4.36 -12.67 -7.57
C ILE A 189 4.73 -11.84 -8.80
N HIS A 190 4.81 -12.50 -9.96
CA HIS A 190 5.24 -11.90 -11.22
C HIS A 190 4.19 -12.20 -12.29
N MET A 191 3.59 -11.16 -12.88
CA MET A 191 2.57 -11.32 -13.91
C MET A 191 2.31 -10.04 -14.69
N ASN A 192 1.69 -10.18 -15.87
CA ASN A 192 1.16 -9.08 -16.67
C ASN A 192 -0.32 -9.29 -16.91
N ILE A 193 -1.09 -8.20 -16.94
CA ILE A 193 -2.51 -8.19 -17.31
C ILE A 193 -2.67 -7.20 -18.46
N GLU A 194 -3.23 -7.67 -19.57
CA GLU A 194 -3.48 -6.83 -20.73
C GLU A 194 -4.68 -5.91 -20.54
N PRO A 195 -4.72 -4.74 -21.20
CA PRO A 195 -5.92 -3.91 -21.25
C PRO A 195 -7.11 -4.68 -21.86
N GLY A 196 -8.32 -4.33 -21.47
CA GLY A 196 -9.53 -4.96 -21.97
C GLY A 196 -9.88 -6.28 -21.29
N ARG A 197 -9.21 -6.63 -20.20
CA ARG A 197 -9.43 -7.88 -19.46
C ARG A 197 -10.24 -7.68 -18.19
N MET A 198 -11.21 -8.55 -17.99
CA MET A 198 -11.89 -8.73 -16.69
C MET A 198 -11.27 -9.94 -15.98
N VAL A 199 -10.66 -9.69 -14.83
CA VAL A 199 -9.83 -10.66 -14.10
C VAL A 199 -10.46 -10.99 -12.76
N LEU A 200 -10.57 -12.28 -12.45
CA LEU A 200 -11.05 -12.77 -11.17
C LEU A 200 -9.88 -13.02 -10.22
N LEU A 201 -9.84 -12.34 -9.08
CA LEU A 201 -8.83 -12.58 -8.04
C LEU A 201 -9.39 -13.52 -6.97
N LEU A 202 -8.85 -14.72 -6.91
CA LEU A 202 -9.24 -15.78 -5.97
C LEU A 202 -8.14 -16.07 -4.94
N GLY A 203 -8.53 -16.72 -3.87
CA GLY A 203 -7.63 -17.23 -2.84
C GLY A 203 -8.35 -17.42 -1.52
N GLY A 204 -7.86 -18.32 -0.69
CA GLY A 204 -8.40 -18.61 0.62
C GLY A 204 -8.33 -17.42 1.59
N SER A 205 -8.90 -17.60 2.78
CA SER A 205 -8.81 -16.60 3.84
C SER A 205 -7.35 -16.37 4.22
N GLY A 206 -6.95 -15.09 4.29
CA GLY A 206 -5.56 -14.72 4.61
C GLY A 206 -4.51 -15.09 3.56
N ALA A 207 -4.90 -15.45 2.32
CA ALA A 207 -3.97 -15.67 1.20
C ALA A 207 -3.29 -14.39 0.71
N GLY A 208 -3.62 -13.22 1.31
CA GLY A 208 -2.98 -11.96 0.99
C GLY A 208 -3.66 -11.14 -0.10
N LYS A 209 -4.92 -11.45 -0.50
CA LYS A 209 -5.66 -10.71 -1.54
C LYS A 209 -5.70 -9.20 -1.29
N THR A 210 -6.12 -8.77 -0.11
CA THR A 210 -6.15 -7.34 0.26
C THR A 210 -4.76 -6.72 0.25
N THR A 211 -3.74 -7.43 0.74
CA THR A 211 -2.35 -6.96 0.71
C THR A 211 -1.84 -6.86 -0.73
N PHE A 212 -2.22 -7.79 -1.60
CA PHE A 212 -1.91 -7.75 -3.02
C PHE A 212 -2.57 -6.54 -3.70
N VAL A 213 -3.86 -6.30 -3.45
CA VAL A 213 -4.56 -5.11 -3.95
C VAL A 213 -3.91 -3.83 -3.45
N ASN A 214 -3.58 -3.73 -2.16
CA ASN A 214 -2.91 -2.55 -1.60
C ASN A 214 -1.53 -2.32 -2.24
N ALA A 215 -0.80 -3.39 -2.57
CA ALA A 215 0.50 -3.29 -3.24
C ALA A 215 0.35 -2.81 -4.69
N ILE A 216 -0.55 -3.38 -5.49
CA ILE A 216 -0.72 -3.00 -6.91
C ILE A 216 -1.33 -1.61 -7.09
N THR A 217 -2.14 -1.14 -6.13
CA THR A 217 -2.69 0.22 -6.13
C THR A 217 -1.70 1.27 -5.60
N GLY A 218 -0.57 0.86 -5.02
CA GLY A 218 0.40 1.76 -4.40
C GLY A 218 -0.01 2.29 -3.02
N TYR A 219 -1.16 1.83 -2.47
CA TYR A 219 -1.65 2.25 -1.16
C TYR A 219 -0.72 1.77 -0.04
N GLU A 220 -0.24 0.52 -0.13
CA GLU A 220 0.80 -0.01 0.75
C GLU A 220 1.95 -0.57 -0.09
N LYS A 221 3.09 0.11 -0.07
CA LYS A 221 4.24 -0.28 -0.90
C LYS A 221 4.84 -1.61 -0.45
N ALA A 222 5.14 -2.46 -1.42
CA ALA A 222 5.94 -3.68 -1.27
C ALA A 222 7.36 -3.44 -1.82
N LYS A 223 8.27 -4.41 -1.65
CA LYS A 223 9.47 -4.47 -2.48
C LYS A 223 9.04 -5.02 -3.84
N ALA A 224 8.65 -4.13 -4.71
CA ALA A 224 7.99 -4.45 -5.98
C ALA A 224 8.23 -3.36 -7.02
N THR A 225 8.06 -3.74 -8.28
CA THR A 225 7.88 -2.82 -9.40
C THR A 225 6.47 -3.02 -9.96
N ILE A 226 5.62 -2.01 -9.85
CA ILE A 226 4.25 -2.04 -10.38
C ILE A 226 4.14 -0.98 -11.46
N SER A 227 3.80 -1.38 -12.67
CA SER A 227 3.66 -0.47 -13.80
C SER A 227 2.27 -0.58 -14.41
N LEU A 228 1.58 0.56 -14.56
CA LEU A 228 0.30 0.68 -15.26
C LEU A 228 0.50 1.54 -16.51
N ASN A 229 0.25 0.96 -17.67
CA ASN A 229 0.46 1.61 -18.97
C ASN A 229 1.86 2.22 -19.14
N GLY A 230 2.89 1.50 -18.66
CA GLY A 230 4.30 1.91 -18.75
C GLY A 230 4.74 2.92 -17.69
N ARG A 231 3.85 3.39 -16.81
CA ARG A 231 4.15 4.32 -15.71
C ARG A 231 4.29 3.58 -14.39
N ASP A 232 5.33 3.91 -13.62
CA ASP A 232 5.61 3.30 -12.31
C ASP A 232 4.64 3.83 -11.25
N VAL A 233 3.76 2.96 -10.75
CA VAL A 233 2.72 3.32 -9.77
C VAL A 233 3.32 3.87 -8.47
N TYR A 234 4.48 3.37 -8.04
CA TYR A 234 5.07 3.79 -6.78
C TYR A 234 5.81 5.12 -6.87
N LYS A 235 6.42 5.41 -8.03
CA LYS A 235 7.15 6.66 -8.26
C LYS A 235 6.20 7.81 -8.60
N GLU A 236 5.13 7.50 -9.33
CA GLU A 236 4.19 8.49 -9.86
C GLU A 236 2.82 8.45 -9.14
N PHE A 237 2.74 7.93 -7.93
CA PHE A 237 1.49 7.68 -7.21
C PHE A 237 0.54 8.87 -7.20
N ASP A 238 1.03 10.07 -6.87
CA ASP A 238 0.20 11.28 -6.80
C ASP A 238 -0.40 11.69 -8.14
N ALA A 239 0.31 11.43 -9.23
CA ALA A 239 -0.17 11.70 -10.58
C ALA A 239 -1.10 10.62 -11.12
N MET A 240 -1.00 9.39 -10.59
CA MET A 240 -1.72 8.21 -11.08
C MET A 240 -2.88 7.76 -10.20
N LYS A 241 -3.04 8.33 -9.01
CA LYS A 241 -4.06 7.90 -8.05
C LYS A 241 -5.51 7.94 -8.56
N TYR A 242 -5.76 8.71 -9.62
CA TYR A 242 -7.07 8.76 -10.28
C TYR A 242 -7.16 7.82 -11.50
N ASP A 243 -6.02 7.29 -11.97
CA ASP A 243 -5.98 6.25 -13.00
C ASP A 243 -6.30 4.86 -12.41
N ILE A 244 -6.37 4.76 -11.08
CA ILE A 244 -6.65 3.54 -10.33
C ILE A 244 -7.92 3.78 -9.49
N GLY A 245 -8.98 3.05 -9.78
CA GLY A 245 -10.21 3.03 -9.00
C GLY A 245 -10.25 1.80 -8.10
N PHE A 246 -10.57 1.99 -6.82
CA PHE A 246 -10.74 0.89 -5.87
C PHE A 246 -12.06 1.02 -5.09
N VAL A 247 -12.90 0.03 -5.25
CA VAL A 247 -14.18 -0.09 -4.53
C VAL A 247 -14.01 -1.12 -3.42
N PRO A 248 -13.96 -0.70 -2.14
CA PRO A 248 -13.85 -1.62 -1.02
C PRO A 248 -15.16 -2.39 -0.77
N GLN A 249 -15.07 -3.46 0.02
CA GLN A 249 -16.22 -4.27 0.41
C GLN A 249 -17.31 -3.42 1.09
N GLN A 250 -16.92 -2.49 1.97
CA GLN A 250 -17.85 -1.56 2.63
C GLN A 250 -18.07 -0.31 1.77
N ASP A 251 -19.32 0.08 1.60
CA ASP A 251 -19.68 1.27 0.84
C ASP A 251 -19.29 2.54 1.57
N LEU A 252 -18.46 3.37 0.93
CA LEU A 252 -18.00 4.67 1.46
C LEU A 252 -18.83 5.81 0.85
N ILE A 253 -20.12 5.84 1.15
CA ILE A 253 -21.08 6.83 0.61
C ILE A 253 -21.81 7.60 1.71
N ARG A 254 -22.30 8.81 1.38
CA ARG A 254 -23.05 9.66 2.29
C ARG A 254 -24.53 9.31 2.24
N TYR A 255 -25.06 8.72 3.28
CA TYR A 255 -26.45 8.23 3.29
C TYR A 255 -27.52 9.33 3.24
N ASN A 256 -27.21 10.57 3.62
CA ASN A 256 -28.17 11.68 3.67
C ASN A 256 -28.27 12.48 2.36
N ASP A 257 -27.36 12.23 1.41
CA ASP A 257 -27.35 12.90 0.12
C ASP A 257 -28.18 12.12 -0.91
N THR A 258 -28.55 12.74 -2.03
CA THR A 258 -29.11 12.03 -3.17
C THR A 258 -28.03 11.22 -3.89
N VAL A 259 -28.43 10.24 -4.67
CA VAL A 259 -27.52 9.46 -5.53
C VAL A 259 -26.74 10.40 -6.45
N LYS A 260 -27.43 11.30 -7.13
CA LYS A 260 -26.85 12.28 -8.06
C LYS A 260 -25.85 13.22 -7.36
N ASP A 261 -26.23 13.79 -6.21
CA ASP A 261 -25.36 14.73 -5.49
C ASP A 261 -24.07 14.03 -5.02
N THR A 262 -24.18 12.79 -4.55
CA THR A 262 -23.01 11.99 -4.13
C THR A 262 -22.04 11.74 -5.29
N VAL A 263 -22.55 11.30 -6.44
CA VAL A 263 -21.73 11.07 -7.65
C VAL A 263 -21.15 12.37 -8.17
N TYR A 264 -21.92 13.47 -8.16
CA TYR A 264 -21.51 14.80 -8.58
C TYR A 264 -20.38 15.37 -7.70
N ASP A 265 -20.49 15.25 -6.38
CA ASP A 265 -19.47 15.72 -5.45
C ASP A 265 -18.17 14.91 -5.62
N CYS A 266 -18.26 13.59 -5.81
CA CYS A 266 -17.10 12.75 -6.11
C CYS A 266 -16.45 13.15 -7.45
N ALA A 267 -17.25 13.42 -8.47
CA ALA A 267 -16.75 13.90 -9.77
C ALA A 267 -15.96 15.20 -9.62
N LYS A 268 -16.47 16.16 -8.84
CA LYS A 268 -15.75 17.42 -8.54
C LYS A 268 -14.41 17.25 -7.86
N LEU A 269 -14.28 16.20 -7.03
CA LEU A 269 -13.04 15.92 -6.28
C LEU A 269 -12.01 15.18 -7.13
N ARG A 270 -12.46 14.38 -8.09
CA ARG A 270 -11.61 13.46 -8.87
C ARG A 270 -11.22 13.99 -10.24
N LEU A 271 -12.08 14.80 -10.85
CA LEU A 271 -11.81 15.37 -12.17
C LEU A 271 -10.98 16.66 -12.06
N PRO A 272 -10.21 16.99 -13.11
CA PRO A 272 -9.46 18.24 -13.18
C PRO A 272 -10.38 19.47 -13.00
N LYS A 273 -9.86 20.52 -12.36
CA LYS A 273 -10.62 21.76 -12.08
C LYS A 273 -11.07 22.52 -13.35
N GLU A 274 -10.43 22.24 -14.46
CA GLU A 274 -10.68 22.83 -15.78
C GLU A 274 -11.97 22.27 -16.43
N VAL A 275 -12.48 21.14 -15.93
CA VAL A 275 -13.72 20.52 -16.43
C VAL A 275 -14.90 21.47 -16.18
N LYS A 276 -15.57 21.87 -17.26
CA LYS A 276 -16.72 22.79 -17.17
C LYS A 276 -17.91 22.08 -16.51
N LYS A 277 -18.77 22.91 -15.86
CA LYS A 277 -19.94 22.38 -15.13
C LYS A 277 -20.84 21.50 -16.03
N LYS A 278 -21.05 21.89 -17.28
CA LYS A 278 -21.87 21.10 -18.22
C LYS A 278 -21.24 19.73 -18.52
N GLU A 279 -19.95 19.69 -18.77
CA GLU A 279 -19.21 18.43 -19.00
C GLU A 279 -19.21 17.54 -17.76
N LEU A 280 -19.12 18.15 -16.57
CA LEU A 280 -19.21 17.44 -15.31
C LEU A 280 -20.58 16.78 -15.14
N GLU A 281 -21.67 17.52 -15.44
CA GLU A 281 -23.03 17.01 -15.39
C GLU A 281 -23.25 15.88 -16.42
N GLU A 282 -22.73 16.00 -17.63
CA GLU A 282 -22.78 14.96 -18.66
C GLU A 282 -22.06 13.68 -18.22
N LYS A 283 -20.88 13.79 -17.60
CA LYS A 283 -20.14 12.64 -17.06
C LYS A 283 -20.89 11.95 -15.91
N VAL A 284 -21.52 12.73 -15.03
CA VAL A 284 -22.33 12.20 -13.92
C VAL A 284 -23.55 11.46 -14.45
N GLU A 285 -24.31 12.05 -15.39
CA GLU A 285 -25.47 11.37 -16.00
C GLU A 285 -25.03 10.08 -16.73
N GLY A 286 -23.92 10.11 -17.48
CA GLY A 286 -23.37 8.91 -18.11
C GLY A 286 -22.98 7.81 -17.13
N ALA A 287 -22.37 8.16 -15.99
CA ALA A 287 -22.06 7.17 -14.96
C ALA A 287 -23.34 6.58 -14.33
N LEU A 288 -24.36 7.42 -14.08
CA LEU A 288 -25.64 6.95 -13.56
C LEU A 288 -26.34 5.99 -14.56
N GLU A 289 -26.24 6.24 -15.85
CA GLU A 289 -26.75 5.36 -16.92
C GLU A 289 -26.00 4.03 -16.94
N ILE A 290 -24.65 4.05 -16.97
CA ILE A 290 -23.81 2.86 -16.97
C ILE A 290 -24.18 1.92 -15.81
N PHE A 291 -24.44 2.47 -14.62
CA PHE A 291 -24.78 1.67 -13.43
C PHE A 291 -26.28 1.52 -13.19
N GLY A 292 -27.15 1.96 -14.10
CA GLY A 292 -28.62 1.83 -14.03
C GLY A 292 -29.23 2.51 -12.81
N LEU A 293 -28.80 3.75 -12.54
CA LEU A 293 -29.23 4.56 -11.39
C LEU A 293 -30.13 5.74 -11.78
N GLU A 294 -30.45 5.92 -13.08
CA GLU A 294 -31.20 7.09 -13.59
C GLU A 294 -32.57 7.23 -12.92
N ALA A 295 -33.29 6.12 -12.76
CA ALA A 295 -34.65 6.13 -12.18
C ALA A 295 -34.67 6.53 -10.69
N VAL A 296 -33.50 6.46 -10.01
CA VAL A 296 -33.37 6.69 -8.57
C VAL A 296 -32.40 7.80 -8.22
N LYS A 297 -31.89 8.52 -9.20
CA LYS A 297 -30.85 9.52 -9.04
C LYS A 297 -31.18 10.64 -8.04
N ASP A 298 -32.45 11.03 -7.97
CA ASP A 298 -32.93 12.10 -7.09
C ASP A 298 -33.37 11.57 -5.70
N ASN A 299 -33.30 10.27 -5.47
CA ASN A 299 -33.65 9.68 -4.20
C ASN A 299 -32.46 9.72 -3.22
N ILE A 300 -32.79 9.89 -1.92
CA ILE A 300 -31.79 9.84 -0.84
C ILE A 300 -31.24 8.42 -0.71
N ILE A 301 -29.92 8.29 -0.60
CA ILE A 301 -29.19 7.01 -0.52
C ILE A 301 -29.67 6.17 0.65
N ALA A 302 -30.01 6.74 1.81
CA ALA A 302 -30.52 6.01 2.96
C ALA A 302 -31.73 5.13 2.61
N LYS A 303 -32.59 5.58 1.65
CA LYS A 303 -33.81 4.88 1.23
C LYS A 303 -33.60 3.89 0.07
N GLN A 304 -32.36 3.78 -0.43
CA GLN A 304 -32.02 2.87 -1.52
C GLN A 304 -31.91 1.41 -1.08
N SER A 305 -32.14 0.47 -2.00
CA SER A 305 -31.82 -0.94 -1.77
C SER A 305 -30.31 -1.14 -1.62
N GLY A 306 -29.89 -2.27 -1.03
CA GLY A 306 -28.47 -2.61 -0.92
C GLY A 306 -27.75 -2.57 -2.27
N GLY A 307 -28.37 -3.11 -3.32
CA GLY A 307 -27.81 -3.09 -4.67
C GLY A 307 -27.68 -1.69 -5.28
N GLN A 308 -28.66 -0.81 -5.04
CA GLN A 308 -28.57 0.58 -5.48
C GLN A 308 -27.45 1.34 -4.76
N LYS A 309 -27.29 1.12 -3.44
CA LYS A 309 -26.19 1.67 -2.65
C LYS A 309 -24.83 1.21 -3.19
N LYS A 310 -24.70 -0.10 -3.43
CA LYS A 310 -23.46 -0.67 -3.99
C LYS A 310 -23.14 -0.08 -5.36
N ARG A 311 -24.11 0.00 -6.28
CA ARG A 311 -23.92 0.63 -7.59
C ARG A 311 -23.59 2.11 -7.50
N THR A 312 -24.17 2.84 -6.54
CA THR A 312 -23.80 4.23 -6.27
C THR A 312 -22.34 4.32 -5.79
N SER A 313 -21.91 3.46 -4.86
CA SER A 313 -20.52 3.41 -4.41
C SER A 313 -19.54 3.12 -5.57
N ILE A 314 -19.88 2.18 -6.44
CA ILE A 314 -19.08 1.86 -7.63
C ILE A 314 -19.02 3.05 -8.59
N SER A 315 -20.14 3.72 -8.83
CA SER A 315 -20.20 4.87 -9.74
C SER A 315 -19.34 6.05 -9.26
N THR A 316 -19.22 6.27 -7.95
CA THR A 316 -18.35 7.32 -7.40
C THR A 316 -16.88 7.08 -7.68
N GLU A 317 -16.44 5.82 -7.62
CA GLU A 317 -15.05 5.43 -7.94
C GLU A 317 -14.78 5.47 -9.46
N PHE A 318 -15.80 5.19 -10.27
CA PHE A 318 -15.72 5.20 -11.71
C PHE A 318 -15.61 6.61 -12.32
N MET A 319 -15.97 7.67 -11.57
CA MET A 319 -15.96 9.06 -12.06
C MET A 319 -14.60 9.54 -12.59
N SER A 320 -13.50 8.99 -12.09
CA SER A 320 -12.15 9.29 -12.61
C SER A 320 -11.83 8.60 -13.94
N ASP A 321 -12.72 7.76 -14.45
CA ASP A 321 -12.50 6.94 -15.66
C ASP A 321 -11.22 6.09 -15.58
N PRO A 322 -11.02 5.29 -14.51
CA PRO A 322 -9.76 4.65 -14.22
C PRO A 322 -9.35 3.62 -15.28
N SER A 323 -8.06 3.52 -15.58
CA SER A 323 -7.49 2.47 -16.44
C SER A 323 -7.43 1.12 -15.74
N LEU A 324 -7.25 1.12 -14.40
CA LEU A 324 -7.31 -0.06 -13.53
C LEU A 324 -8.45 0.12 -12.55
N PHE A 325 -9.44 -0.78 -12.60
CA PHE A 325 -10.61 -0.75 -11.74
C PHE A 325 -10.72 -2.03 -10.91
N ILE A 326 -10.59 -1.92 -9.60
CA ILE A 326 -10.56 -3.04 -8.68
C ILE A 326 -11.79 -2.98 -7.78
N LEU A 327 -12.50 -4.09 -7.65
CA LEU A 327 -13.71 -4.17 -6.85
C LEU A 327 -13.63 -5.37 -5.89
N ASP A 328 -13.79 -5.06 -4.61
CA ASP A 328 -13.80 -6.07 -3.54
C ASP A 328 -15.24 -6.39 -3.15
N GLU A 329 -15.69 -7.60 -3.48
CA GLU A 329 -17.04 -8.13 -3.27
C GLU A 329 -18.15 -7.20 -3.76
N PRO A 330 -18.14 -6.77 -5.04
CA PRO A 330 -19.17 -5.86 -5.56
C PRO A 330 -20.56 -6.48 -5.61
N ASP A 331 -20.67 -7.81 -5.60
CA ASP A 331 -21.88 -8.61 -5.63
C ASP A 331 -22.41 -8.98 -4.22
N SER A 332 -21.72 -8.58 -3.16
CA SER A 332 -22.14 -8.88 -1.79
C SER A 332 -23.50 -8.26 -1.45
N GLY A 333 -24.42 -9.08 -0.94
CA GLY A 333 -25.78 -8.63 -0.58
C GLY A 333 -26.72 -8.42 -1.77
N LEU A 334 -26.32 -8.76 -3.01
CA LEU A 334 -27.17 -8.76 -4.19
C LEU A 334 -27.81 -10.13 -4.41
N ASP A 335 -29.03 -10.14 -4.94
CA ASP A 335 -29.58 -11.35 -5.51
C ASP A 335 -28.85 -11.77 -6.80
N GLY A 336 -29.05 -13.03 -7.23
CA GLY A 336 -28.26 -13.58 -8.35
C GLY A 336 -28.47 -12.86 -9.68
N VAL A 337 -29.63 -12.23 -9.92
CA VAL A 337 -29.92 -11.48 -11.15
C VAL A 337 -29.22 -10.14 -11.14
N LEU A 338 -29.32 -9.41 -10.02
CA LEU A 338 -28.68 -8.11 -9.86
C LEU A 338 -27.15 -8.22 -9.81
N ALA A 339 -26.62 -9.27 -9.18
CA ALA A 339 -25.20 -9.57 -9.17
C ALA A 339 -24.68 -9.81 -10.58
N ARG A 340 -25.39 -10.60 -11.39
CA ARG A 340 -25.01 -10.88 -12.78
C ARG A 340 -25.10 -9.63 -13.66
N ASP A 341 -26.15 -8.82 -13.52
CA ASP A 341 -26.28 -7.54 -14.25
C ASP A 341 -25.10 -6.60 -13.94
N LEU A 342 -24.73 -6.47 -12.66
CA LEU A 342 -23.58 -5.67 -12.26
C LEU A 342 -22.28 -6.21 -12.87
N MET A 343 -22.04 -7.52 -12.82
CA MET A 343 -20.83 -8.13 -13.39
C MET A 343 -20.78 -7.98 -14.91
N GLN A 344 -21.93 -8.06 -15.60
CA GLN A 344 -22.00 -7.79 -17.04
C GLN A 344 -21.57 -6.37 -17.37
N ARG A 345 -22.03 -5.37 -16.60
CA ARG A 345 -21.61 -3.96 -16.76
C ARG A 345 -20.12 -3.78 -16.53
N LEU A 346 -19.54 -4.46 -15.53
CA LEU A 346 -18.10 -4.45 -15.28
C LEU A 346 -17.31 -5.11 -16.42
N HIS A 347 -17.85 -6.19 -17.00
CA HIS A 347 -17.28 -6.80 -18.19
C HIS A 347 -17.32 -5.84 -19.39
N ASP A 348 -18.43 -5.14 -19.61
CA ASP A 348 -18.54 -4.16 -20.71
C ASP A 348 -17.57 -2.99 -20.50
N ILE A 349 -17.37 -2.55 -19.26
CA ILE A 349 -16.35 -1.55 -18.88
C ILE A 349 -14.95 -2.08 -19.24
N SER A 350 -14.62 -3.34 -18.95
CA SER A 350 -13.31 -3.88 -19.32
C SER A 350 -13.10 -3.86 -20.85
N ARG A 351 -14.15 -4.18 -21.63
CA ARG A 351 -14.10 -4.16 -23.11
C ARG A 351 -13.83 -2.76 -23.70
N SER A 352 -14.02 -1.69 -22.93
CA SER A 352 -13.60 -0.35 -23.34
C SER A 352 -12.08 -0.09 -23.22
N GLY A 353 -11.28 -1.14 -22.99
CA GLY A 353 -9.82 -1.06 -22.87
C GLY A 353 -9.30 -0.90 -21.45
N LYS A 354 -10.16 -1.07 -20.43
CA LYS A 354 -9.79 -0.99 -19.01
C LYS A 354 -9.41 -2.38 -18.48
N ILE A 355 -8.63 -2.40 -17.40
CA ILE A 355 -8.39 -3.61 -16.62
C ILE A 355 -9.36 -3.59 -15.45
N VAL A 356 -10.20 -4.62 -15.33
CA VAL A 356 -11.15 -4.77 -14.22
C VAL A 356 -10.77 -5.99 -13.41
N ILE A 357 -10.42 -5.81 -12.14
CA ILE A 357 -10.11 -6.91 -11.21
C ILE A 357 -11.23 -7.02 -10.18
N VAL A 358 -11.81 -8.19 -10.06
CA VAL A 358 -12.93 -8.44 -9.14
C VAL A 358 -12.55 -9.55 -8.16
N ILE A 359 -12.84 -9.32 -6.89
CA ILE A 359 -12.82 -10.34 -5.84
C ILE A 359 -14.28 -10.69 -5.51
N THR A 360 -14.65 -11.96 -5.54
CA THR A 360 -15.99 -12.42 -5.14
C THR A 360 -15.94 -13.75 -4.41
N HIS A 361 -16.91 -13.97 -3.53
CA HIS A 361 -17.09 -15.25 -2.82
C HIS A 361 -17.96 -16.25 -3.58
N SER A 362 -18.62 -15.85 -4.67
CA SER A 362 -19.48 -16.72 -5.47
C SER A 362 -19.06 -16.73 -6.95
N PRO A 363 -17.80 -17.10 -7.24
CA PRO A 363 -17.23 -16.96 -8.58
C PRO A 363 -17.95 -17.79 -9.64
N ASP A 364 -18.39 -19.00 -9.30
CA ASP A 364 -19.00 -19.92 -10.26
C ASP A 364 -20.31 -19.42 -10.87
N ARG A 365 -20.97 -18.42 -10.26
CA ARG A 365 -22.21 -17.82 -10.80
C ARG A 365 -21.98 -16.90 -11.99
N VAL A 366 -20.78 -16.37 -12.12
CA VAL A 366 -20.41 -15.29 -13.07
C VAL A 366 -19.09 -15.55 -13.79
N ILE A 367 -18.54 -16.76 -13.64
CA ILE A 367 -17.22 -17.12 -14.15
C ILE A 367 -17.07 -16.97 -15.68
N ASP A 368 -18.18 -17.11 -16.39
CA ASP A 368 -18.27 -16.96 -17.84
C ASP A 368 -18.06 -15.52 -18.33
N LEU A 369 -18.08 -14.55 -17.42
CA LEU A 369 -17.80 -13.13 -17.70
C LEU A 369 -16.33 -12.76 -17.52
N PHE A 370 -15.49 -13.64 -16.96
CA PHE A 370 -14.08 -13.39 -16.73
C PHE A 370 -13.20 -13.96 -17.83
N ASP A 371 -12.22 -13.17 -18.25
CA ASP A 371 -11.21 -13.60 -19.23
C ASP A 371 -10.13 -14.44 -18.58
N GLU A 372 -9.68 -14.01 -17.39
CA GLU A 372 -8.55 -14.60 -16.68
C GLU A 372 -8.83 -14.75 -15.20
N VAL A 373 -8.11 -15.62 -14.54
CA VAL A 373 -8.12 -15.78 -13.10
C VAL A 373 -6.70 -15.62 -12.54
N ILE A 374 -6.61 -15.00 -11.36
CA ILE A 374 -5.41 -14.95 -10.52
C ILE A 374 -5.74 -15.69 -9.24
N ILE A 375 -4.95 -16.70 -8.91
CA ILE A 375 -5.17 -17.52 -7.73
C ILE A 375 -3.97 -17.39 -6.79
N LEU A 376 -4.24 -16.87 -5.57
CA LEU A 376 -3.27 -16.75 -4.50
C LEU A 376 -3.54 -17.79 -3.42
N ALA A 377 -2.49 -18.43 -2.91
CA ALA A 377 -2.60 -19.34 -1.77
C ALA A 377 -1.53 -19.05 -0.71
N LYS A 378 -1.76 -19.52 0.51
CA LYS A 378 -0.76 -19.50 1.58
C LYS A 378 0.15 -20.72 1.46
N ASP A 379 1.47 -20.50 1.42
CA ASP A 379 2.45 -21.56 1.58
C ASP A 379 2.54 -22.07 3.05
N ALA A 380 3.35 -23.09 3.30
CA ALA A 380 3.59 -23.64 4.65
C ALA A 380 4.10 -22.59 5.64
N GLN A 381 4.75 -21.50 5.18
CA GLN A 381 5.21 -20.39 5.99
C GLN A 381 4.12 -19.32 6.22
N LYS A 382 2.89 -19.57 5.78
CA LYS A 382 1.74 -18.65 5.82
C LYS A 382 1.99 -17.37 5.03
N THR A 383 2.75 -17.46 3.93
CA THR A 383 3.03 -16.39 2.98
C THR A 383 2.18 -16.59 1.74
N GLY A 384 1.55 -15.53 1.26
CA GLY A 384 0.77 -15.55 0.02
C GLY A 384 1.68 -15.65 -1.20
N ARG A 385 1.37 -16.61 -2.06
CA ARG A 385 2.10 -16.92 -3.30
C ARG A 385 1.13 -17.00 -4.47
N LEU A 386 1.64 -16.73 -5.66
CA LEU A 386 0.90 -16.99 -6.90
C LEU A 386 0.87 -18.50 -7.17
N VAL A 387 -0.33 -19.05 -7.35
CA VAL A 387 -0.55 -20.47 -7.68
C VAL A 387 -0.93 -20.66 -9.14
N PHE A 388 -1.61 -19.66 -9.70
CA PHE A 388 -2.01 -19.67 -11.10
C PHE A 388 -2.37 -18.25 -11.58
N LYS A 389 -2.05 -17.98 -12.85
CA LYS A 389 -2.54 -16.83 -13.62
C LYS A 389 -2.73 -17.24 -15.07
N GLY A 390 -3.92 -17.07 -15.58
CA GLY A 390 -4.24 -17.39 -16.97
C GLY A 390 -5.76 -17.42 -17.24
N PRO A 391 -6.16 -17.83 -18.45
CA PRO A 391 -7.56 -18.02 -18.82
C PRO A 391 -8.31 -18.99 -17.90
N VAL A 392 -9.63 -18.79 -17.78
CA VAL A 392 -10.49 -19.59 -16.90
C VAL A 392 -10.41 -21.09 -17.24
N ASP A 393 -10.40 -21.44 -18.53
CA ASP A 393 -10.37 -22.84 -18.97
C ASP A 393 -9.02 -23.50 -18.71
N GLU A 394 -7.92 -22.77 -18.85
CA GLU A 394 -6.58 -23.25 -18.49
C GLU A 394 -6.45 -23.50 -16.98
N ALA A 395 -7.10 -22.64 -16.15
CA ALA A 395 -7.16 -22.88 -14.72
C ALA A 395 -7.90 -24.19 -14.40
N ARG A 396 -9.03 -24.45 -15.06
CA ARG A 396 -9.79 -25.71 -14.89
C ARG A 396 -8.94 -26.94 -15.25
N GLU A 397 -8.17 -26.85 -16.32
CA GLU A 397 -7.26 -27.92 -16.75
C GLU A 397 -6.10 -28.10 -15.75
N PHE A 398 -5.44 -27.02 -15.36
CA PHE A 398 -4.32 -27.04 -14.42
C PHE A 398 -4.67 -27.70 -13.08
N PHE A 399 -5.84 -27.35 -12.52
CA PHE A 399 -6.31 -27.88 -11.23
C PHE A 399 -7.12 -29.18 -11.36
N GLY A 400 -7.54 -29.59 -12.57
CA GLY A 400 -8.44 -30.75 -12.76
C GLY A 400 -9.79 -30.57 -12.09
N ARG A 401 -10.28 -29.32 -11.98
CA ARG A 401 -11.54 -28.97 -11.33
C ARG A 401 -12.37 -28.05 -12.23
N GLN A 402 -13.70 -28.27 -12.26
CA GLN A 402 -14.60 -27.46 -13.09
C GLN A 402 -15.07 -26.20 -12.37
N ARG A 403 -15.20 -26.24 -11.03
CA ARG A 403 -15.69 -25.13 -10.22
C ARG A 403 -14.55 -24.40 -9.53
N MET A 404 -14.60 -23.08 -9.53
CA MET A 404 -13.62 -22.24 -8.84
C MET A 404 -13.66 -22.43 -7.32
N GLU A 405 -14.85 -22.69 -6.76
CA GLU A 405 -15.01 -23.03 -5.34
C GLU A 405 -14.24 -24.31 -4.97
N ASP A 406 -14.20 -25.33 -5.83
CA ASP A 406 -13.43 -26.56 -5.59
C ASP A 406 -11.92 -26.30 -5.66
N ILE A 407 -11.47 -25.39 -6.55
CA ILE A 407 -10.07 -24.96 -6.63
C ILE A 407 -9.66 -24.25 -5.34
N ILE A 408 -10.52 -23.33 -4.82
CA ILE A 408 -10.26 -22.65 -3.53
C ILE A 408 -10.14 -23.69 -2.41
N LYS A 409 -10.97 -24.73 -2.41
CA LYS A 409 -10.91 -25.80 -1.43
C LYS A 409 -9.61 -26.60 -1.52
N MET A 410 -9.07 -26.86 -2.73
CA MET A 410 -7.78 -27.53 -2.88
C MET A 410 -6.63 -26.77 -2.24
N ILE A 411 -6.59 -25.43 -2.41
CA ILE A 411 -5.50 -24.59 -1.93
C ILE A 411 -5.61 -24.19 -0.46
N ASN A 412 -6.80 -24.26 0.12
CA ASN A 412 -7.00 -23.95 1.54
C ASN A 412 -6.33 -25.00 2.42
N ALA A 413 -5.82 -24.57 3.59
CA ALA A 413 -5.25 -25.47 4.56
C ALA A 413 -6.27 -26.45 5.13
N LYS A 414 -5.82 -27.62 5.58
CA LYS A 414 -6.69 -28.67 6.13
C LYS A 414 -7.46 -28.24 7.39
N ASP A 415 -6.84 -27.41 8.22
CA ASP A 415 -7.45 -26.82 9.41
C ASP A 415 -8.51 -25.74 9.06
N GLU A 416 -8.48 -25.22 7.82
CA GLU A 416 -9.49 -24.32 7.27
C GLU A 416 -10.56 -25.06 6.42
N GLY A 417 -10.59 -26.41 6.47
CA GLY A 417 -11.52 -27.25 5.74
C GLY A 417 -11.16 -27.49 4.26
N GLY A 418 -9.90 -27.23 3.89
CA GLY A 418 -9.35 -27.47 2.56
C GLY A 418 -8.61 -28.79 2.43
N GLU A 419 -8.02 -29.01 1.24
CA GLU A 419 -7.23 -30.19 0.93
C GLU A 419 -5.72 -30.00 1.26
N GLY A 420 -5.26 -28.74 1.40
CA GLY A 420 -3.90 -28.39 1.83
C GLY A 420 -2.82 -28.59 0.73
N MET A 421 -3.19 -28.45 -0.55
CA MET A 421 -2.30 -28.69 -1.68
C MET A 421 -1.56 -27.44 -2.16
N ALA A 422 -1.58 -26.35 -1.40
CA ALA A 422 -1.03 -25.06 -1.84
C ALA A 422 0.44 -25.14 -2.26
N ASP A 423 1.31 -25.75 -1.44
CA ASP A 423 2.76 -25.82 -1.73
C ASP A 423 3.06 -26.60 -3.00
N GLU A 424 2.42 -27.76 -3.19
CA GLU A 424 2.56 -28.60 -4.38
C GLU A 424 2.13 -27.84 -5.66
N LEU A 425 1.01 -27.11 -5.57
CA LEU A 425 0.49 -26.35 -6.70
C LEU A 425 1.33 -25.11 -7.02
N ILE A 426 1.92 -24.46 -6.02
CA ILE A 426 2.88 -23.36 -6.19
C ILE A 426 4.12 -23.85 -6.95
N GLU A 427 4.68 -25.00 -6.53
CA GLU A 427 5.83 -25.62 -7.21
C GLU A 427 5.49 -25.97 -8.65
N LYS A 428 4.37 -26.69 -8.88
CA LYS A 428 3.89 -27.06 -10.22
C LYS A 428 3.74 -25.85 -11.13
N PHE A 429 3.14 -24.75 -10.66
CA PHE A 429 2.97 -23.53 -11.46
C PHE A 429 4.32 -22.87 -11.76
N THR A 430 5.24 -22.85 -10.79
CA THR A 430 6.59 -22.33 -10.99
C THR A 430 7.34 -23.11 -12.07
N GLU A 431 7.20 -24.44 -12.11
CA GLU A 431 7.79 -25.29 -13.16
C GLU A 431 7.22 -24.98 -14.54
N VAL A 432 5.88 -24.80 -14.65
CA VAL A 432 5.23 -24.43 -15.92
C VAL A 432 5.76 -23.07 -16.42
N CYS A 433 5.81 -22.06 -15.56
CA CYS A 433 6.33 -20.74 -15.94
C CYS A 433 7.81 -20.77 -16.36
N ASN A 434 8.62 -21.66 -15.75
CA ASN A 434 10.03 -21.83 -16.13
C ASN A 434 10.20 -22.58 -17.46
N ALA A 435 9.25 -23.42 -17.86
CA ALA A 435 9.30 -24.16 -19.11
C ALA A 435 8.86 -23.33 -20.33
N GLU A 436 8.09 -22.26 -20.11
CA GLU A 436 7.62 -21.34 -21.17
C GLU A 436 8.61 -20.19 -21.46
N ASN A 437 9.65 -20.00 -20.64
CA ASN A 437 10.71 -19.00 -20.81
C ASN A 437 12.03 -19.63 -21.31
#